data_bcfb1cf51655c9419e16bceedb10a140
#
_entry.id   bcfb1cf51655c9419e16bceedb10a140
#
_cell.length_a   1.000
_cell.length_b   1.000
_cell.length_c   1.000
_cell.angle_alpha   90.00
_cell.angle_beta   90.00
_cell.angle_gamma   90.00
#
_symmetry.space_group_name_H-M   'P 1'
#
loop_
_entity.id
_entity.type
_entity.pdbx_description
1 polymer ?
#
loop_
_entity_poly.entity_id
_entity_poly.type
_entity_poly.pdbx_seq_one_letter_code
_entity_poly.pdbx_strand_id
1 'polypeptide(L)'
;RILSSATVKLMKTNQLNEAQRKTMNWRRLRGYGYGLGVRTLIDKAESGSNSSIGEIGWGGAAGATIIADTEEKVALFYAHHMLNPQEEYYQPRLRNVLYSCL
;
A
#
# COMPACT_ATOMS: atom_id res chain seq x y z
N ARG A 1 15.26 15.06 10.40
CA ARG A 1 13.93 14.46 10.53
C ARG A 1 12.86 15.48 10.14
N ILE A 2 12.00 15.12 9.19
CA ILE A 2 10.92 15.99 8.72
C ILE A 2 9.65 15.74 9.54
N LEU A 3 9.33 14.46 9.82
CA LEU A 3 8.14 14.04 10.55
C LEU A 3 8.52 13.26 11.80
N SER A 4 7.76 13.46 12.88
CA SER A 4 7.92 12.65 14.08
C SER A 4 7.41 11.23 13.86
N SER A 5 7.86 10.28 14.67
CA SER A 5 7.35 8.91 14.62
C SER A 5 5.85 8.83 14.91
N ALA A 6 5.34 9.71 15.79
CA ALA A 6 3.91 9.80 16.08
C ALA A 6 3.11 10.24 14.85
N THR A 7 3.62 11.21 14.10
CA THR A 7 2.99 11.66 12.86
C THR A 7 2.97 10.56 11.79
N VAL A 8 4.08 9.82 11.65
CA VAL A 8 4.15 8.69 10.71
C VAL A 8 3.14 7.61 11.10
N LYS A 9 3.02 7.29 12.39
CA LYS A 9 2.01 6.34 12.88
C LYS A 9 0.59 6.80 12.55
N LEU A 10 0.32 8.10 12.70
CA LEU A 10 -0.98 8.65 12.34
C LEU A 10 -1.26 8.52 10.85
N MET A 11 -0.28 8.80 10.00
CA MET A 11 -0.40 8.63 8.55
C MET A 11 -0.74 7.18 8.16
N LYS A 12 -0.21 6.23 8.91
CA LYS A 12 -0.41 4.79 8.68
C LYS A 12 -1.72 4.26 9.25
N THR A 13 -2.45 5.06 10.01
CA THR A 13 -3.69 4.65 10.66
C THR A 13 -4.86 4.80 9.68
N ASN A 14 -5.66 3.74 9.54
CA ASN A 14 -6.86 3.80 8.71
C ASN A 14 -7.84 4.84 9.26
N GLN A 15 -8.24 5.79 8.43
CA GLN A 15 -9.17 6.87 8.76
C GLN A 15 -10.59 6.59 8.26
N LEU A 16 -10.80 5.50 7.51
CA LEU A 16 -12.09 5.20 6.90
C LEU A 16 -12.94 4.33 7.83
N ASN A 17 -14.26 4.59 7.85
CA ASN A 17 -15.22 3.65 8.41
C ASN A 17 -15.50 2.52 7.41
N GLU A 18 -16.28 1.51 7.81
CA GLU A 18 -16.57 0.36 6.95
C GLU A 18 -17.27 0.74 5.66
N ALA A 19 -18.24 1.67 5.73
CA ALA A 19 -18.97 2.12 4.54
C ALA A 19 -18.03 2.79 3.53
N GLN A 20 -17.12 3.62 4.02
CA GLN A 20 -16.12 4.26 3.19
C GLN A 20 -15.13 3.26 2.59
N ARG A 21 -14.68 2.28 3.37
CA ARG A 21 -13.77 1.24 2.88
C ARG A 21 -14.38 0.45 1.73
N LYS A 22 -15.67 0.20 1.74
CA LYS A 22 -16.36 -0.51 0.67
C LYS A 22 -16.33 0.22 -0.66
N THR A 23 -16.12 1.54 -0.65
CA THR A 23 -15.98 2.32 -1.89
C THR A 23 -14.58 2.18 -2.50
N MET A 24 -13.59 1.72 -1.73
CA MET A 24 -12.24 1.39 -2.22
C MET A 24 -12.24 -0.06 -2.74
N ASN A 25 -12.97 -0.29 -3.82
CA ASN A 25 -13.27 -1.64 -4.28
C ASN A 25 -12.32 -2.16 -5.37
N TRP A 26 -11.18 -1.51 -5.59
CA TRP A 26 -10.15 -2.07 -6.46
C TRP A 26 -9.56 -3.32 -5.83
N ARG A 27 -9.36 -4.32 -6.66
CA ARG A 27 -8.89 -5.63 -6.21
C ARG A 27 -7.56 -5.55 -5.48
N ARG A 28 -6.62 -4.71 -5.96
CA ARG A 28 -5.31 -4.51 -5.33
C ARG A 28 -5.38 -3.83 -3.96
N LEU A 29 -6.52 -3.23 -3.62
CA LEU A 29 -6.73 -2.54 -2.35
C LEU A 29 -7.52 -3.36 -1.33
N ARG A 30 -7.77 -4.63 -1.61
CA ARG A 30 -8.37 -5.53 -0.62
C ARG A 30 -7.48 -5.62 0.60
N GLY A 31 -8.07 -5.50 1.78
CA GLY A 31 -7.34 -5.53 3.04
C GLY A 31 -6.63 -4.24 3.38
N TYR A 32 -6.79 -3.20 2.56
CA TYR A 32 -6.23 -1.88 2.80
C TYR A 32 -7.31 -0.91 3.26
N GLY A 33 -6.93 0.00 4.16
CA GLY A 33 -7.64 1.22 4.45
C GLY A 33 -6.92 2.40 3.83
N TYR A 34 -7.26 3.60 4.25
CA TYR A 34 -6.65 4.83 3.77
C TYR A 34 -6.28 5.70 4.96
N GLY A 35 -5.01 6.04 5.03
CA GLY A 35 -4.48 6.91 6.09
C GLY A 35 -4.52 8.37 5.65
N LEU A 36 -3.47 9.11 5.95
CA LEU A 36 -3.36 10.50 5.53
C LEU A 36 -2.58 10.56 4.20
N GLY A 37 -3.31 10.53 3.08
CA GLY A 37 -2.74 10.63 1.74
C GLY A 37 -2.16 9.34 1.18
N VAL A 38 -2.25 8.23 1.90
CA VAL A 38 -1.73 6.93 1.48
C VAL A 38 -2.68 5.80 1.87
N ARG A 39 -2.69 4.71 1.09
CA ARG A 39 -3.30 3.48 1.54
C ARG A 39 -2.48 2.88 2.67
N THR A 40 -3.10 2.11 3.54
CA THR A 40 -2.41 1.43 4.63
C THR A 40 -2.94 0.01 4.79
N LEU A 41 -2.06 -0.97 4.95
CA LEU A 41 -2.46 -2.37 5.12
C LEU A 41 -3.07 -2.58 6.51
N ILE A 42 -4.28 -3.11 6.56
CA ILE A 42 -4.99 -3.37 7.82
C ILE A 42 -5.41 -4.83 8.00
N ASP A 43 -5.52 -5.60 6.93
CA ASP A 43 -5.93 -7.01 6.98
C ASP A 43 -5.11 -7.82 5.97
N LYS A 44 -4.13 -8.57 6.46
CA LYS A 44 -3.23 -9.36 5.63
C LYS A 44 -3.94 -10.54 4.96
N ALA A 45 -4.86 -11.15 5.66
CA ALA A 45 -5.59 -12.30 5.12
C ALA A 45 -6.45 -11.89 3.92
N GLU A 46 -7.15 -10.76 4.05
CA GLU A 46 -7.97 -10.22 2.97
C GLU A 46 -7.13 -9.79 1.77
N SER A 47 -5.99 -9.14 2.02
CA SER A 47 -5.14 -8.60 0.96
C SER A 47 -4.27 -9.65 0.26
N GLY A 48 -3.94 -10.73 0.95
CA GLY A 48 -2.94 -11.69 0.48
C GLY A 48 -1.52 -11.14 0.48
N SER A 49 -1.28 -10.05 1.20
CA SER A 49 0.03 -9.42 1.28
C SER A 49 0.92 -10.06 2.32
N ASN A 50 2.21 -10.18 2.03
CA ASN A 50 3.23 -10.59 3.00
C ASN A 50 3.96 -9.38 3.61
N SER A 51 3.51 -8.16 3.34
CA SER A 51 4.02 -6.95 3.99
C SER A 51 3.49 -6.81 5.42
N SER A 52 4.01 -5.85 6.17
CA SER A 52 3.59 -5.60 7.55
C SER A 52 2.26 -4.83 7.62
N ILE A 53 1.49 -5.06 8.67
CA ILE A 53 0.36 -4.19 8.99
C ILE A 53 0.89 -2.75 9.11
N GLY A 54 0.23 -1.82 8.43
CA GLY A 54 0.68 -0.44 8.37
C GLY A 54 1.65 -0.14 7.22
N GLU A 55 1.90 -1.09 6.32
CA GLU A 55 2.58 -0.80 5.06
C GLU A 55 1.77 0.24 4.29
N ILE A 56 2.43 1.29 3.83
CA ILE A 56 1.78 2.41 3.15
C ILE A 56 2.25 2.53 1.72
N GLY A 57 1.47 3.20 0.91
CA GLY A 57 1.83 3.46 -0.47
C GLY A 57 0.69 4.04 -1.27
N TRP A 58 0.93 4.18 -2.54
CA TRP A 58 -0.08 4.53 -3.54
C TRP A 58 0.44 4.18 -4.94
N GLY A 59 -0.43 4.25 -5.91
CA GLY A 59 -0.10 4.06 -7.33
C GLY A 59 -0.76 5.12 -8.19
N GLY A 60 -0.35 5.17 -9.43
CA GLY A 60 -0.90 6.12 -10.41
C GLY A 60 -1.48 5.43 -11.64
N ALA A 61 -2.22 6.20 -12.43
CA ALA A 61 -2.91 5.69 -13.63
C ALA A 61 -1.95 5.13 -14.70
N ALA A 62 -0.70 5.58 -14.71
CA ALA A 62 0.32 5.08 -15.62
C ALA A 62 1.07 3.86 -15.07
N GLY A 63 0.68 3.35 -13.90
CA GLY A 63 1.20 2.10 -13.34
C GLY A 63 2.34 2.22 -12.37
N ALA A 64 2.86 3.43 -12.13
CA ALA A 64 3.88 3.61 -11.11
C ALA A 64 3.32 3.29 -9.72
N THR A 65 4.16 2.75 -8.85
CA THR A 65 3.76 2.44 -7.48
C THR A 65 4.88 2.74 -6.50
N ILE A 66 4.49 3.13 -5.30
CA ILE A 66 5.40 3.30 -4.18
C ILE A 66 4.87 2.50 -2.99
N ILE A 67 5.78 1.86 -2.28
CA ILE A 67 5.51 1.11 -1.05
C ILE A 67 6.54 1.55 -0.03
N ALA A 68 6.11 1.75 1.21
CA ALA A 68 7.01 1.97 2.33
C ALA A 68 6.53 1.17 3.54
N ASP A 69 7.43 0.41 4.13
CA ASP A 69 7.17 -0.43 5.29
C ASP A 69 8.18 -0.09 6.37
N THR A 70 7.72 0.56 7.42
CA THR A 70 8.59 1.01 8.50
C THR A 70 9.00 -0.12 9.46
N GLU A 71 8.24 -1.21 9.50
CA GLU A 71 8.59 -2.38 10.33
C GLU A 71 9.76 -3.15 9.71
N GLU A 72 9.66 -3.42 8.41
CA GLU A 72 10.71 -4.11 7.66
C GLU A 72 11.81 -3.17 7.17
N LYS A 73 11.62 -1.86 7.36
CA LYS A 73 12.59 -0.81 6.94
C LYS A 73 12.91 -0.90 5.45
N VAL A 74 11.89 -1.12 4.64
CA VAL A 74 12.02 -1.25 3.20
C VAL A 74 11.11 -0.26 2.49
N ALA A 75 11.57 0.24 1.35
CA ALA A 75 10.76 1.05 0.44
C ALA A 75 10.99 0.57 -0.98
N LEU A 76 9.93 0.59 -1.78
CA LEU A 76 9.98 0.26 -3.19
C LEU A 76 9.37 1.40 -3.99
N PHE A 77 10.06 1.82 -5.03
CA PHE A 77 9.50 2.65 -6.08
C PHE A 77 9.63 1.91 -7.40
N TYR A 78 8.49 1.66 -8.04
CA TYR A 78 8.43 1.05 -9.35
C TYR A 78 7.92 2.08 -10.36
N ALA A 79 8.77 2.45 -11.30
CA ALA A 79 8.44 3.39 -12.35
C ALA A 79 7.83 2.62 -13.54
N HIS A 80 6.62 3.00 -13.92
CA HIS A 80 5.93 2.45 -15.08
C HIS A 80 5.20 3.60 -15.76
N HIS A 81 5.32 3.67 -17.08
CA HIS A 81 4.75 4.75 -17.86
C HIS A 81 3.94 4.17 -19.00
N MET A 82 2.70 3.75 -18.72
CA MET A 82 1.86 3.08 -19.70
C MET A 82 0.39 3.25 -19.31
N LEU A 83 -0.46 3.65 -20.24
CA LEU A 83 -1.91 3.61 -20.03
C LEU A 83 -2.37 2.16 -20.03
N ASN A 84 -3.35 1.81 -19.20
CA ASN A 84 -3.79 0.44 -18.94
C ASN A 84 -2.63 -0.47 -18.47
N PRO A 85 -1.97 -0.13 -17.38
CA PRO A 85 -0.70 -0.75 -16.97
C PRO A 85 -0.86 -2.13 -16.34
N GLN A 86 -2.07 -2.67 -16.24
CA GLN A 86 -2.37 -3.93 -15.58
C GLN A 86 -1.87 -3.96 -14.13
N GLU A 87 -2.05 -2.89 -13.42
CA GLU A 87 -1.58 -2.72 -12.05
C GLU A 87 -2.18 -3.73 -11.07
N GLU A 88 -3.40 -4.21 -11.33
CA GLU A 88 -4.03 -5.27 -10.54
C GLU A 88 -3.24 -6.59 -10.61
N TYR A 89 -2.51 -6.78 -11.70
CA TYR A 89 -1.64 -7.94 -11.90
C TYR A 89 -0.25 -7.70 -11.32
N TYR A 90 0.40 -6.58 -11.70
CA TYR A 90 1.81 -6.36 -11.40
C TYR A 90 2.08 -5.95 -9.96
N GLN A 91 1.27 -5.05 -9.40
CA GLN A 91 1.57 -4.48 -8.08
C GLN A 91 1.60 -5.51 -6.96
N PRO A 92 0.60 -6.39 -6.81
CA PRO A 92 0.64 -7.40 -5.75
C PRO A 92 1.81 -8.37 -5.90
N ARG A 93 2.13 -8.77 -7.13
CA ARG A 93 3.21 -9.70 -7.41
C ARG A 93 4.57 -9.08 -7.13
N LEU A 94 4.78 -7.86 -7.59
CA LEU A 94 6.02 -7.14 -7.35
C LEU A 94 6.27 -6.96 -5.86
N ARG A 95 5.24 -6.59 -5.11
CA ARG A 95 5.30 -6.48 -3.65
C ARG A 95 5.71 -7.80 -3.02
N ASN A 96 5.02 -8.89 -3.36
CA ASN A 96 5.29 -10.19 -2.77
C ASN A 96 6.68 -10.72 -3.12
N VAL A 97 7.17 -10.45 -4.33
CA VAL A 97 8.56 -10.79 -4.71
C VAL A 97 9.54 -9.99 -3.86
N LEU A 98 9.33 -8.69 -3.69
CA LEU A 98 10.18 -7.87 -2.83
C LEU A 98 10.28 -8.47 -1.43
N TYR A 99 9.15 -8.75 -0.79
CA TYR A 99 9.14 -9.26 0.57
C TYR A 99 9.73 -10.66 0.70
N SER A 100 9.70 -11.44 -0.37
CA SER A 100 10.33 -12.77 -0.36
C SER A 100 11.85 -12.69 -0.35
N CYS A 101 12.41 -11.52 -0.61
CA CYS A 101 13.88 -11.31 -0.60
C CYS A 101 14.41 -10.77 0.73
N LEU A 102 13.55 -10.50 1.68
CA LEU A 102 13.95 -9.91 2.97
C LEU A 102 14.31 -10.94 4.03
#